data_82de50636fdae95d5cb53f9b9b50b8dd
#
_entry.id   82de50636fdae95d5cb53f9b9b50b8dd
#
_cell.length_a   1.000
_cell.length_b   1.000
_cell.length_c   1.000
_cell.angle_alpha   90.00
_cell.angle_beta   90.00
_cell.angle_gamma   90.00
#
_symmetry.space_group_name_H-M   'P 1'
#
loop_
_entity.id
_entity.type
_entity.pdbx_description
1 polymer ?
#
loop_
_entity_poly.entity_id
_entity_poly.type
_entity_poly.pdbx_seq_one_letter_code
_entity_poly.pdbx_strand_id
1 'polypeptide(L)'
;MHNEITYLKGIEPFPLHVDYLKSNAMASEGKVITCKAAVAWEANKPLVIEDVDVAPPQAGEVRIKILFAALCHTDAFTWSGKDPEGLFPCILGHEAAGIVESVGSGVTELRPGDHVIPCYQAECRDCKFCKSGKTNLCGKVRDATGAGIMINDRKTRFSVEGKAVYHFMGTSTFSQYTVVHDVSVAKIDPLAPLEKVCLLACGVPTGLGAVWNTAKVEKGSTVAIFGLGTVGLAVAEGAKAAGASRIIGIDIDNKKFEMARGFGVTEFINSKEEEKPIQEVIVEATDGGVDYSFECIGNVS
;
A
#
# COMPACT_ATOMS: atom_id res chain seq x y z
N MET A 1 9.05 -10.86 13.40
CA MET A 1 9.23 -9.41 13.59
C MET A 1 7.85 -8.81 13.82
N HIS A 2 7.65 -8.14 14.97
CA HIS A 2 6.38 -7.53 15.31
C HIS A 2 6.03 -6.46 14.28
N ASN A 3 4.84 -6.52 13.70
CA ASN A 3 4.24 -5.40 13.00
C ASN A 3 3.86 -4.34 14.07
N GLU A 4 4.85 -3.64 14.59
CA GLU A 4 4.59 -2.42 15.31
C GLU A 4 4.27 -1.34 14.29
N ILE A 5 3.06 -0.80 14.37
CA ILE A 5 2.74 0.49 13.77
C ILE A 5 3.70 1.49 14.42
N THR A 6 4.80 1.77 13.75
CA THR A 6 5.79 2.71 14.26
C THR A 6 5.23 4.10 14.03
N TYR A 7 4.60 4.65 15.06
CA TYR A 7 4.35 6.09 15.12
C TYR A 7 5.71 6.78 15.10
N LEU A 8 5.91 7.69 14.20
CA LEU A 8 7.03 8.64 14.28
C LEU A 8 6.84 9.44 15.57
N LYS A 9 7.45 8.98 16.67
CA LYS A 9 7.41 9.66 17.98
C LYS A 9 8.02 11.03 17.82
N GLY A 10 7.23 12.05 18.01
CA GLY A 10 7.66 13.46 18.00
C GLY A 10 6.66 14.44 17.41
N ILE A 11 5.51 13.96 16.91
CA ILE A 11 4.45 14.84 16.44
C ILE A 11 3.29 14.70 17.43
N GLU A 12 3.11 15.70 18.29
CA GLU A 12 1.89 15.83 19.07
C GLU A 12 0.68 15.84 18.14
N PRO A 13 -0.46 15.22 18.52
CA PRO A 13 -1.68 15.30 17.72
C PRO A 13 -2.19 16.75 17.77
N PHE A 14 -1.83 17.53 16.75
CA PHE A 14 -2.43 18.85 16.57
C PHE A 14 -3.92 18.69 16.28
N PRO A 15 -4.79 19.47 16.93
CA PRO A 15 -6.17 19.55 16.51
C PRO A 15 -6.20 20.10 15.07
N LEU A 16 -6.61 19.25 14.14
CA LEU A 16 -6.73 19.59 12.71
C LEU A 16 -7.88 20.59 12.54
N HIS A 17 -7.61 21.86 12.73
CA HIS A 17 -8.49 22.90 12.28
C HIS A 17 -8.44 22.96 10.74
N VAL A 18 -9.51 22.62 10.08
CA VAL A 18 -9.67 22.66 8.60
C VAL A 18 -9.27 24.03 8.03
N ASP A 19 -9.48 25.10 8.79
CA ASP A 19 -9.12 26.46 8.39
C ASP A 19 -7.59 26.71 8.41
N TYR A 20 -6.83 26.06 9.28
CA TYR A 20 -5.37 26.13 9.27
C TYR A 20 -4.76 25.46 8.04
N LEU A 21 -5.35 24.37 7.58
CA LEU A 21 -4.91 23.67 6.37
C LEU A 21 -5.23 24.48 5.11
N LYS A 22 -6.39 25.15 5.05
CA LYS A 22 -6.76 26.00 3.92
C LYS A 22 -5.86 27.23 3.80
N SER A 23 -5.49 27.86 4.90
CA SER A 23 -4.60 29.02 4.89
C SER A 23 -3.18 28.68 4.44
N ASN A 24 -2.64 27.52 4.84
CA ASN A 24 -1.34 27.06 4.42
C ASN A 24 -1.29 26.54 2.97
N ALA A 25 -2.37 25.92 2.48
CA ALA A 25 -2.47 25.47 1.09
C ALA A 25 -2.39 26.66 0.11
N MET A 26 -3.04 27.79 0.40
CA MET A 26 -2.92 29.01 -0.42
C MET A 26 -1.52 29.64 -0.38
N ALA A 27 -0.76 29.44 0.69
CA ALA A 27 0.59 29.99 0.83
C ALA A 27 1.66 29.19 0.07
N SER A 28 1.44 27.90 -0.17
CA SER A 28 2.38 26.97 -0.80
C SER A 28 2.04 26.62 -2.25
N GLU A 29 0.88 27.07 -2.75
CA GLU A 29 0.45 26.82 -4.13
C GLU A 29 1.51 27.31 -5.15
N GLY A 30 1.89 26.42 -6.06
CA GLY A 30 2.90 26.69 -7.08
C GLY A 30 4.34 26.80 -6.58
N LYS A 31 4.61 26.60 -5.27
CA LYS A 31 5.94 26.69 -4.69
C LYS A 31 6.49 25.31 -4.32
N VAL A 32 7.81 25.21 -4.25
CA VAL A 32 8.50 24.07 -3.63
C VAL A 32 8.23 24.06 -2.14
N ILE A 33 8.00 22.87 -1.59
CA ILE A 33 7.91 22.63 -0.13
C ILE A 33 9.13 21.82 0.27
N THR A 34 9.92 22.32 1.20
CA THR A 34 10.97 21.53 1.85
C THR A 34 10.38 20.83 3.07
N CYS A 35 10.53 19.50 3.14
CA CYS A 35 9.96 18.70 4.22
C CYS A 35 10.85 17.49 4.55
N LYS A 36 10.59 16.83 5.68
CA LYS A 36 11.29 15.60 6.05
C LYS A 36 10.76 14.40 5.25
N ALA A 37 11.71 13.60 4.74
CA ALA A 37 11.43 12.31 4.12
C ALA A 37 12.51 11.29 4.49
N ALA A 38 12.16 10.00 4.41
CA ALA A 38 13.08 8.89 4.59
C ALA A 38 13.63 8.47 3.22
N VAL A 39 14.84 8.89 2.91
CA VAL A 39 15.51 8.62 1.63
C VAL A 39 16.29 7.32 1.70
N ALA A 40 16.03 6.41 0.77
CA ALA A 40 16.84 5.23 0.51
C ALA A 40 17.90 5.62 -0.55
N TRP A 41 19.13 5.87 -0.12
CA TRP A 41 20.21 6.25 -1.01
C TRP A 41 20.77 5.09 -1.81
N GLU A 42 20.84 3.92 -1.18
CA GLU A 42 21.36 2.69 -1.75
C GLU A 42 20.61 1.49 -1.17
N ALA A 43 20.63 0.38 -1.89
CA ALA A 43 20.09 -0.88 -1.40
C ALA A 43 20.79 -1.36 -0.11
N ASN A 44 20.05 -1.94 0.81
CA ASN A 44 20.53 -2.46 2.09
C ASN A 44 21.23 -1.45 3.03
N LYS A 45 21.12 -0.15 2.75
CA LYS A 45 21.61 0.89 3.67
C LYS A 45 20.46 1.45 4.51
N PRO A 46 20.74 1.92 5.72
CA PRO A 46 19.72 2.60 6.53
C PRO A 46 19.05 3.73 5.75
N LEU A 47 17.75 3.89 5.92
CA LEU A 47 17.05 5.07 5.42
C LEU A 47 17.55 6.31 6.17
N VAL A 48 17.75 7.41 5.45
CA VAL A 48 18.22 8.67 6.03
C VAL A 48 17.07 9.67 6.05
N ILE A 49 16.79 10.23 7.22
CA ILE A 49 15.78 11.31 7.34
C ILE A 49 16.44 12.63 6.95
N GLU A 50 16.02 13.19 5.84
CA GLU A 50 16.58 14.40 5.24
C GLU A 50 15.53 15.46 4.94
N ASP A 51 16.00 16.67 4.71
CA ASP A 51 15.20 17.73 4.12
C ASP A 51 15.14 17.51 2.61
N VAL A 52 13.94 17.26 2.11
CA VAL A 52 13.69 16.99 0.69
C VAL A 52 12.83 18.10 0.12
N ASP A 53 13.22 18.63 -1.01
CA ASP A 53 12.42 19.56 -1.78
C ASP A 53 11.38 18.81 -2.62
N VAL A 54 10.11 19.16 -2.40
CA VAL A 54 8.96 18.60 -3.11
C VAL A 54 8.40 19.67 -4.05
N ALA A 55 8.56 19.44 -5.35
CA ALA A 55 8.09 20.37 -6.39
C ALA A 55 6.54 20.54 -6.33
N PRO A 56 6.01 21.67 -6.84
CA PRO A 56 4.58 21.84 -7.00
C PRO A 56 4.02 20.84 -8.03
N PRO A 57 2.73 20.42 -7.85
CA PRO A 57 2.09 19.51 -8.79
C PRO A 57 1.95 20.16 -10.17
N GLN A 58 2.28 19.41 -11.21
CA GLN A 58 2.10 19.81 -12.60
C GLN A 58 0.71 19.42 -13.11
N ALA A 59 0.42 19.63 -14.39
CA ALA A 59 -0.87 19.29 -14.98
C ALA A 59 -1.23 17.80 -14.72
N GLY A 60 -2.42 17.53 -14.20
CA GLY A 60 -2.90 16.19 -13.84
C GLY A 60 -2.24 15.59 -12.60
N GLU A 61 -1.58 16.39 -11.77
CA GLU A 61 -0.91 15.93 -10.55
C GLU A 61 -1.55 16.53 -9.29
N VAL A 62 -1.33 15.86 -8.17
CA VAL A 62 -1.85 16.23 -6.86
C VAL A 62 -0.73 16.15 -5.84
N ARG A 63 -0.49 17.22 -5.08
CA ARG A 63 0.38 17.19 -3.93
C ARG A 63 -0.41 16.88 -2.68
N ILE A 64 0.04 15.89 -1.92
CA ILE A 64 -0.65 15.36 -0.75
C ILE A 64 0.24 15.56 0.47
N LYS A 65 -0.32 16.11 1.54
CA LYS A 65 0.27 16.06 2.88
C LYS A 65 -0.04 14.70 3.47
N ILE A 66 0.97 13.86 3.65
CA ILE A 66 0.84 12.55 4.26
C ILE A 66 0.70 12.70 5.77
N LEU A 67 -0.30 12.05 6.34
CA LEU A 67 -0.55 12.06 7.78
C LEU A 67 -0.26 10.70 8.41
N PHE A 68 -0.55 9.62 7.70
CA PHE A 68 -0.31 8.24 8.15
C PHE A 68 0.23 7.42 6.99
N ALA A 69 1.23 6.60 7.28
CA ALA A 69 1.80 5.64 6.34
C ALA A 69 2.06 4.32 7.05
N ALA A 70 1.90 3.22 6.33
CA ALA A 70 2.21 1.88 6.80
C ALA A 70 3.41 1.30 6.06
N LEU A 71 4.10 0.38 6.71
CA LEU A 71 5.20 -0.40 6.14
C LEU A 71 4.66 -1.68 5.50
N CYS A 72 5.08 -1.95 4.28
CA CYS A 72 4.78 -3.18 3.56
C CYS A 72 6.05 -3.98 3.28
N HIS A 73 5.93 -5.29 3.11
CA HIS A 73 7.06 -6.13 2.68
C HIS A 73 7.58 -5.74 1.29
N THR A 74 6.77 -5.12 0.43
CA THR A 74 7.20 -4.60 -0.87
C THR A 74 8.24 -3.49 -0.70
N ASP A 75 8.08 -2.60 0.29
CA ASP A 75 9.10 -1.59 0.62
C ASP A 75 10.41 -2.26 1.06
N ALA A 76 10.32 -3.27 1.94
CA ALA A 76 11.48 -4.02 2.43
C ALA A 76 12.17 -4.83 1.31
N PHE A 77 11.40 -5.38 0.37
CA PHE A 77 11.92 -6.13 -0.77
C PHE A 77 12.75 -5.23 -1.69
N THR A 78 12.21 -4.06 -2.06
CA THR A 78 12.95 -3.08 -2.86
C THR A 78 14.15 -2.54 -2.09
N TRP A 79 13.97 -2.14 -0.81
CA TRP A 79 15.07 -1.69 0.04
C TRP A 79 16.22 -2.72 0.12
N SER A 80 15.91 -4.01 0.15
CA SER A 80 16.91 -5.09 0.22
C SER A 80 17.71 -5.28 -1.07
N GLY A 81 17.39 -4.56 -2.15
CA GLY A 81 18.04 -4.71 -3.45
C GLY A 81 17.67 -5.98 -4.21
N LYS A 82 16.66 -6.72 -3.75
CA LYS A 82 16.16 -7.94 -4.43
C LYS A 82 15.16 -7.62 -5.54
N ASP A 83 14.58 -6.44 -5.52
CA ASP A 83 13.65 -5.98 -6.54
C ASP A 83 14.43 -5.58 -7.81
N PRO A 84 14.22 -6.30 -8.93
CA PRO A 84 14.95 -5.99 -10.18
C PRO A 84 14.55 -4.63 -10.79
N GLU A 85 13.44 -4.04 -10.34
CA GLU A 85 12.97 -2.72 -10.76
C GLU A 85 13.30 -1.63 -9.72
N GLY A 86 13.97 -1.98 -8.63
CA GLY A 86 14.37 -1.05 -7.58
C GLY A 86 15.32 0.03 -8.08
N LEU A 87 14.97 1.30 -7.87
CA LEU A 87 15.77 2.46 -8.23
C LEU A 87 16.25 3.20 -6.98
N PHE A 88 17.47 3.69 -7.00
CA PHE A 88 18.07 4.48 -5.92
C PHE A 88 18.80 5.71 -6.49
N PRO A 89 18.80 6.85 -5.78
CA PRO A 89 18.08 7.10 -4.54
C PRO A 89 16.57 7.22 -4.75
N CYS A 90 15.77 6.77 -3.78
CA CYS A 90 14.32 6.91 -3.85
C CYS A 90 13.70 7.17 -2.47
N ILE A 91 12.46 7.64 -2.47
CA ILE A 91 11.61 7.67 -1.28
C ILE A 91 10.62 6.52 -1.41
N LEU A 92 10.73 5.54 -0.49
CA LEU A 92 9.85 4.39 -0.44
C LEU A 92 8.45 4.76 0.10
N GLY A 93 7.61 3.76 0.35
CA GLY A 93 6.26 3.90 0.88
C GLY A 93 5.19 3.97 -0.20
N HIS A 94 4.14 3.16 -0.03
CA HIS A 94 3.00 3.09 -0.95
C HIS A 94 1.67 2.83 -0.26
N GLU A 95 1.65 2.70 1.06
CA GLU A 95 0.45 2.62 1.89
C GLU A 95 0.33 3.88 2.73
N ALA A 96 -0.64 4.73 2.45
CA ALA A 96 -0.78 5.98 3.19
C ALA A 96 -2.19 6.55 3.12
N ALA A 97 -2.44 7.53 3.99
CA ALA A 97 -3.59 8.42 3.91
C ALA A 97 -3.16 9.85 4.24
N GLY A 98 -3.79 10.81 3.61
CA GLY A 98 -3.42 12.21 3.78
C GLY A 98 -4.49 13.16 3.29
N ILE A 99 -4.09 14.41 3.15
CA ILE A 99 -4.96 15.51 2.73
C ILE A 99 -4.34 16.17 1.50
N VAL A 100 -5.16 16.44 0.49
CA VAL A 100 -4.74 17.21 -0.69
C VAL A 100 -4.29 18.60 -0.25
N GLU A 101 -3.04 18.93 -0.55
CA GLU A 101 -2.49 20.26 -0.27
C GLU A 101 -2.71 21.19 -1.46
N SER A 102 -2.38 20.75 -2.67
CA SER A 102 -2.62 21.49 -3.91
C SER A 102 -2.81 20.55 -5.08
N VAL A 103 -3.38 21.07 -6.17
CA VAL A 103 -3.66 20.33 -7.39
C VAL A 103 -3.09 21.07 -8.60
N GLY A 104 -2.62 20.33 -9.57
CA GLY A 104 -2.17 20.85 -10.85
C GLY A 104 -3.34 21.15 -11.80
N SER A 105 -3.05 21.84 -12.88
CA SER A 105 -4.07 22.16 -13.90
C SER A 105 -4.68 20.87 -14.49
N GLY A 106 -5.98 20.90 -14.79
CA GLY A 106 -6.71 19.76 -15.35
C GLY A 106 -7.25 18.76 -14.33
N VAL A 107 -6.87 18.83 -13.06
CA VAL A 107 -7.47 18.03 -11.98
C VAL A 107 -8.83 18.63 -11.62
N THR A 108 -9.91 17.85 -11.76
CA THR A 108 -11.29 18.32 -11.58
C THR A 108 -12.03 17.65 -10.42
N GLU A 109 -11.64 16.43 -10.05
CA GLU A 109 -12.35 15.64 -9.03
C GLU A 109 -11.78 15.82 -7.62
N LEU A 110 -10.60 16.43 -7.52
CA LEU A 110 -9.89 16.65 -6.25
C LEU A 110 -9.65 18.14 -6.02
N ARG A 111 -9.66 18.55 -4.77
CA ARG A 111 -9.39 19.93 -4.35
C ARG A 111 -8.63 19.94 -3.02
N PRO A 112 -7.92 21.04 -2.71
CA PRO A 112 -7.29 21.22 -1.40
C PRO A 112 -8.25 20.98 -0.25
N GLY A 113 -7.80 20.20 0.74
CA GLY A 113 -8.59 19.78 1.90
C GLY A 113 -9.31 18.43 1.75
N ASP A 114 -9.35 17.85 0.57
CA ASP A 114 -9.92 16.49 0.39
C ASP A 114 -9.05 15.44 1.09
N HIS A 115 -9.69 14.52 1.81
CA HIS A 115 -9.05 13.35 2.39
C HIS A 115 -8.87 12.28 1.32
N VAL A 116 -7.66 11.70 1.25
CA VAL A 116 -7.28 10.84 0.14
C VAL A 116 -6.38 9.70 0.56
N ILE A 117 -6.40 8.64 -0.25
CA ILE A 117 -5.46 7.51 -0.23
C ILE A 117 -4.73 7.52 -1.56
N PRO A 118 -3.38 7.64 -1.59
CA PRO A 118 -2.60 7.39 -2.80
C PRO A 118 -2.66 5.91 -3.15
N CYS A 119 -2.83 5.61 -4.44
CA CYS A 119 -2.99 4.26 -4.97
C CYS A 119 -1.84 3.94 -5.92
N TYR A 120 -0.97 3.02 -5.54
CA TYR A 120 0.12 2.60 -6.42
C TYR A 120 -0.38 1.85 -7.66
N GLN A 121 -1.51 1.16 -7.54
CA GLN A 121 -2.15 0.40 -8.61
C GLN A 121 -3.25 1.25 -9.24
N ALA A 122 -2.82 2.23 -10.04
CA ALA A 122 -3.70 3.19 -10.67
C ALA A 122 -4.09 2.80 -12.10
N GLU A 123 -5.12 3.43 -12.63
CA GLU A 123 -5.61 3.18 -13.99
C GLU A 123 -5.86 4.48 -14.76
N CYS A 124 -5.36 4.57 -15.99
CA CYS A 124 -5.63 5.71 -16.87
C CYS A 124 -7.01 5.68 -17.53
N ARG A 125 -7.78 4.62 -17.35
CA ARG A 125 -9.13 4.36 -17.92
C ARG A 125 -9.20 4.40 -19.46
N ASP A 126 -8.08 4.60 -20.14
CA ASP A 126 -8.04 4.79 -21.61
C ASP A 126 -7.24 3.71 -22.35
N CYS A 127 -6.16 3.17 -21.79
CA CYS A 127 -5.33 2.18 -22.49
C CYS A 127 -6.05 0.83 -22.69
N LYS A 128 -5.54 0.01 -23.61
CA LYS A 128 -6.09 -1.31 -23.93
C LYS A 128 -6.26 -2.22 -22.71
N PHE A 129 -5.36 -2.12 -21.72
CA PHE A 129 -5.42 -2.92 -20.50
C PHE A 129 -6.57 -2.48 -19.59
N CYS A 130 -6.72 -1.19 -19.33
CA CYS A 130 -7.82 -0.64 -18.53
C CYS A 130 -9.19 -0.96 -19.18
N LYS A 131 -9.29 -0.85 -20.51
CA LYS A 131 -10.52 -1.14 -21.27
C LYS A 131 -10.85 -2.63 -21.36
N SER A 132 -9.88 -3.52 -21.06
CA SER A 132 -10.08 -4.96 -21.22
C SER A 132 -10.99 -5.58 -20.15
N GLY A 133 -11.09 -5.00 -18.96
CA GLY A 133 -11.76 -5.58 -17.80
C GLY A 133 -11.11 -6.87 -17.26
N LYS A 134 -9.94 -7.27 -17.78
CA LYS A 134 -9.26 -8.52 -17.44
C LYS A 134 -8.05 -8.35 -16.53
N THR A 135 -7.59 -7.12 -16.32
CA THR A 135 -6.41 -6.81 -15.52
C THR A 135 -6.53 -5.41 -14.91
N ASN A 136 -5.91 -5.23 -13.75
CA ASN A 136 -5.72 -3.95 -13.10
C ASN A 136 -4.35 -3.31 -13.42
N LEU A 137 -3.55 -3.90 -14.30
CA LEU A 137 -2.22 -3.40 -14.66
C LEU A 137 -2.32 -2.44 -15.84
N CYS A 138 -2.37 -1.15 -15.55
CA CYS A 138 -2.34 -0.09 -16.56
C CYS A 138 -0.94 0.08 -17.14
N GLY A 139 -0.75 -0.20 -18.43
CA GLY A 139 0.56 -0.05 -19.07
C GLY A 139 1.08 1.38 -19.08
N LYS A 140 0.19 2.40 -19.22
CA LYS A 140 0.59 3.81 -19.22
C LYS A 140 1.10 4.28 -17.86
N VAL A 141 0.44 3.87 -16.77
CA VAL A 141 0.89 4.19 -15.41
C VAL A 141 2.17 3.41 -15.08
N ARG A 142 2.18 2.11 -15.40
CA ARG A 142 3.29 1.20 -15.07
C ARG A 142 4.61 1.62 -15.70
N ASP A 143 4.59 2.11 -16.94
CA ASP A 143 5.80 2.60 -17.64
C ASP A 143 6.50 3.72 -16.87
N ALA A 144 5.75 4.66 -16.32
CA ALA A 144 6.31 5.76 -15.55
C ALA A 144 6.68 5.35 -14.11
N THR A 145 5.81 4.61 -13.43
CA THR A 145 6.05 4.20 -12.04
C THR A 145 7.22 3.23 -11.92
N GLY A 146 7.41 2.35 -12.90
CA GLY A 146 8.58 1.47 -12.97
C GLY A 146 9.89 2.23 -13.25
N ALA A 147 9.82 3.41 -13.87
CA ALA A 147 10.98 4.28 -14.09
C ALA A 147 11.20 5.32 -12.96
N GLY A 148 10.38 5.30 -11.91
CA GLY A 148 10.50 6.21 -10.76
C GLY A 148 10.20 7.68 -11.06
N ILE A 149 9.35 7.95 -12.03
CA ILE A 149 9.08 9.30 -12.58
C ILE A 149 7.58 9.53 -12.77
N MET A 150 7.20 10.78 -12.96
CA MET A 150 5.82 11.17 -13.25
C MET A 150 5.42 10.86 -14.69
N ILE A 151 4.11 10.60 -14.90
CA ILE A 151 3.55 10.11 -16.18
C ILE A 151 3.71 11.13 -17.30
N ASN A 152 3.51 12.44 -17.01
CA ASN A 152 3.34 13.45 -18.04
C ASN A 152 4.66 13.95 -18.63
N ASP A 153 5.62 14.32 -17.79
CA ASP A 153 6.89 14.96 -18.21
C ASP A 153 8.12 14.09 -17.98
N ARG A 154 7.94 12.89 -17.42
CA ARG A 154 8.98 11.91 -17.11
C ARG A 154 10.07 12.46 -16.18
N LYS A 155 9.68 13.31 -15.23
CA LYS A 155 10.57 13.88 -14.20
C LYS A 155 10.13 13.44 -12.81
N THR A 156 11.06 13.47 -11.86
CA THR A 156 10.74 13.35 -10.45
C THR A 156 10.24 14.68 -9.88
N ARG A 157 9.55 14.61 -8.74
CA ARG A 157 9.12 15.78 -7.97
C ARG A 157 9.92 15.95 -6.68
N PHE A 158 10.93 15.10 -6.48
CA PHE A 158 11.79 15.14 -5.30
C PHE A 158 13.23 15.47 -5.64
N SER A 159 13.85 16.28 -4.78
CA SER A 159 15.30 16.50 -4.83
C SER A 159 15.87 16.74 -3.43
N VAL A 160 17.13 16.36 -3.24
CA VAL A 160 17.94 16.66 -2.06
C VAL A 160 19.16 17.45 -2.55
N GLU A 161 19.33 18.67 -2.08
CA GLU A 161 20.44 19.56 -2.53
C GLU A 161 20.58 19.64 -4.07
N GLY A 162 19.43 19.67 -4.76
CA GLY A 162 19.36 19.71 -6.22
C GLY A 162 19.61 18.37 -6.93
N LYS A 163 19.92 17.30 -6.22
CA LYS A 163 20.01 15.94 -6.78
C LYS A 163 18.62 15.31 -6.84
N ALA A 164 18.24 14.78 -8.00
CA ALA A 164 16.97 14.11 -8.19
C ALA A 164 16.87 12.84 -7.33
N VAL A 165 15.69 12.63 -6.70
CA VAL A 165 15.34 11.42 -5.97
C VAL A 165 14.13 10.79 -6.65
N TYR A 166 14.19 9.50 -6.95
CA TYR A 166 13.14 8.81 -7.69
C TYR A 166 11.86 8.60 -6.86
N HIS A 167 10.73 8.56 -7.55
CA HIS A 167 9.49 8.06 -6.97
C HIS A 167 9.55 6.55 -6.82
N PHE A 168 8.87 6.04 -5.78
CA PHE A 168 8.60 4.63 -5.60
C PHE A 168 7.13 4.35 -5.89
N MET A 169 6.87 3.50 -6.87
CA MET A 169 5.53 3.08 -7.29
C MET A 169 4.56 4.25 -7.59
N GLY A 170 5.10 5.43 -7.94
CA GLY A 170 4.32 6.65 -8.19
C GLY A 170 3.67 7.27 -6.96
N THR A 171 4.03 6.85 -5.75
CA THR A 171 3.41 7.28 -4.49
C THR A 171 4.37 7.88 -3.48
N SER A 172 5.50 7.22 -3.14
CA SER A 172 6.57 7.74 -2.26
C SER A 172 6.07 8.32 -0.94
N THR A 173 5.41 7.49 -0.13
CA THR A 173 4.68 8.00 1.04
C THR A 173 5.51 8.10 2.33
N PHE A 174 6.80 7.70 2.34
CA PHE A 174 7.69 7.94 3.48
C PHE A 174 8.26 9.36 3.46
N SER A 175 7.40 10.31 3.20
CA SER A 175 7.66 11.74 3.15
C SER A 175 6.47 12.50 3.75
N GLN A 176 6.70 13.67 4.33
CA GLN A 176 5.59 14.51 4.83
C GLN A 176 4.70 15.04 3.70
N TYR A 177 5.28 15.22 2.50
CA TYR A 177 4.53 15.56 1.30
C TYR A 177 4.97 14.67 0.14
N THR A 178 4.02 14.31 -0.70
CA THR A 178 4.28 13.61 -1.96
C THR A 178 3.49 14.22 -3.09
N VAL A 179 3.95 14.01 -4.32
CA VAL A 179 3.20 14.36 -5.53
C VAL A 179 2.89 13.09 -6.30
N VAL A 180 1.63 12.91 -6.63
CA VAL A 180 1.12 11.74 -7.37
C VAL A 180 0.30 12.21 -8.57
N HIS A 181 0.10 11.37 -9.56
CA HIS A 181 -0.86 11.64 -10.62
C HIS A 181 -2.29 11.50 -10.09
N ASP A 182 -3.24 12.30 -10.59
CA ASP A 182 -4.65 12.28 -10.16
C ASP A 182 -5.31 10.90 -10.29
N VAL A 183 -4.92 10.10 -11.30
CA VAL A 183 -5.39 8.71 -11.45
C VAL A 183 -4.85 7.78 -10.37
N SER A 184 -3.85 8.21 -9.60
CA SER A 184 -3.23 7.47 -8.48
C SER A 184 -3.77 7.93 -7.12
N VAL A 185 -4.97 8.50 -7.07
CA VAL A 185 -5.58 9.02 -5.83
C VAL A 185 -7.03 8.58 -5.73
N ALA A 186 -7.39 8.02 -4.58
CA ALA A 186 -8.77 7.77 -4.21
C ALA A 186 -9.22 8.78 -3.15
N LYS A 187 -10.28 9.54 -3.45
CA LYS A 187 -10.94 10.41 -2.47
C LYS A 187 -11.77 9.55 -1.52
N ILE A 188 -11.68 9.85 -0.24
CA ILE A 188 -12.39 9.14 0.83
C ILE A 188 -13.28 10.09 1.63
N ASP A 189 -14.16 9.50 2.44
CA ASP A 189 -14.99 10.28 3.37
C ASP A 189 -14.08 11.02 4.37
N PRO A 190 -14.28 12.32 4.59
CA PRO A 190 -13.49 13.08 5.55
C PRO A 190 -13.64 12.62 7.01
N LEU A 191 -14.66 11.82 7.33
CA LEU A 191 -14.84 11.20 8.64
C LEU A 191 -14.11 9.86 8.78
N ALA A 192 -13.53 9.33 7.70
CA ALA A 192 -12.79 8.08 7.76
C ALA A 192 -11.52 8.24 8.63
N PRO A 193 -11.24 7.29 9.54
CA PRO A 193 -10.07 7.36 10.42
C PRO A 193 -8.80 7.09 9.59
N LEU A 194 -8.04 8.15 9.29
CA LEU A 194 -6.89 8.10 8.37
C LEU A 194 -5.81 7.10 8.81
N GLU A 195 -5.62 6.93 10.13
CA GLU A 195 -4.70 5.97 10.71
C GLU A 195 -5.05 4.50 10.43
N LYS A 196 -6.28 4.22 10.05
CA LYS A 196 -6.75 2.88 9.68
C LYS A 196 -6.87 2.72 8.18
N VAL A 197 -7.45 3.72 7.51
CA VAL A 197 -7.73 3.62 6.07
C VAL A 197 -6.47 3.71 5.21
N CYS A 198 -5.33 4.13 5.75
CA CYS A 198 -4.05 4.04 5.04
C CYS A 198 -3.71 2.60 4.60
N LEU A 199 -4.19 1.58 5.32
CA LEU A 199 -4.02 0.16 4.97
C LEU A 199 -4.84 -0.26 3.74
N LEU A 200 -5.83 0.54 3.33
CA LEU A 200 -6.62 0.29 2.12
C LEU A 200 -5.87 0.63 0.83
N ALA A 201 -4.64 1.13 0.94
CA ALA A 201 -3.82 1.45 -0.24
C ALA A 201 -3.16 0.20 -0.86
N CYS A 202 -2.90 -0.87 -0.09
CA CYS A 202 -2.21 -2.07 -0.58
C CYS A 202 -2.72 -3.37 0.05
N GLY A 203 -2.31 -3.68 1.29
CA GLY A 203 -2.45 -5.01 1.88
C GLY A 203 -3.88 -5.50 1.97
N VAL A 204 -4.81 -4.65 2.40
CA VAL A 204 -6.24 -5.02 2.53
C VAL A 204 -6.87 -5.30 1.17
N PRO A 205 -6.82 -4.41 0.17
CA PRO A 205 -7.41 -4.70 -1.15
C PRO A 205 -6.69 -5.83 -1.90
N THR A 206 -5.41 -6.08 -1.62
CA THR A 206 -4.67 -7.22 -2.17
C THR A 206 -5.30 -8.54 -1.71
N GLY A 207 -5.53 -8.72 -0.39
CA GLY A 207 -6.15 -9.93 0.13
C GLY A 207 -7.60 -10.11 -0.30
N LEU A 208 -8.42 -9.06 -0.20
CA LEU A 208 -9.82 -9.09 -0.66
C LEU A 208 -9.92 -9.38 -2.16
N GLY A 209 -9.10 -8.72 -2.97
CA GLY A 209 -9.08 -8.90 -4.42
C GLY A 209 -8.63 -10.30 -4.84
N ALA A 210 -7.70 -10.91 -4.12
CA ALA A 210 -7.28 -12.29 -4.35
C ALA A 210 -8.47 -13.24 -4.20
N VAL A 211 -9.30 -13.05 -3.17
CA VAL A 211 -10.48 -13.88 -2.90
C VAL A 211 -11.59 -13.64 -3.92
N TRP A 212 -11.98 -12.37 -4.14
CA TRP A 212 -13.18 -12.04 -4.89
C TRP A 212 -12.96 -11.96 -6.39
N ASN A 213 -11.84 -11.38 -6.81
CA ASN A 213 -11.59 -11.10 -8.22
C ASN A 213 -10.77 -12.19 -8.90
N THR A 214 -9.79 -12.77 -8.20
CA THR A 214 -8.86 -13.76 -8.78
C THR A 214 -9.36 -15.17 -8.56
N ALA A 215 -9.47 -15.62 -7.31
CA ALA A 215 -9.89 -16.99 -6.98
C ALA A 215 -11.40 -17.18 -7.12
N LYS A 216 -12.20 -16.13 -6.89
CA LYS A 216 -13.68 -16.18 -6.92
C LYS A 216 -14.21 -17.25 -5.98
N VAL A 217 -13.75 -17.20 -4.74
CA VAL A 217 -14.11 -18.18 -3.71
C VAL A 217 -15.62 -18.32 -3.60
N GLU A 218 -16.08 -19.55 -3.64
CA GLU A 218 -17.50 -19.89 -3.63
C GLU A 218 -18.00 -20.13 -2.20
N LYS A 219 -19.30 -19.93 -1.99
CA LYS A 219 -19.95 -20.22 -0.71
C LYS A 219 -19.85 -21.71 -0.38
N GLY A 220 -19.51 -22.01 0.85
CA GLY A 220 -19.36 -23.37 1.36
C GLY A 220 -17.96 -23.96 1.21
N SER A 221 -17.06 -23.28 0.49
CA SER A 221 -15.69 -23.74 0.25
C SER A 221 -14.86 -23.91 1.51
N THR A 222 -13.82 -24.71 1.42
CA THR A 222 -12.70 -24.82 2.36
C THR A 222 -11.49 -24.04 1.83
N VAL A 223 -10.94 -23.15 2.64
CA VAL A 223 -9.85 -22.24 2.25
C VAL A 223 -8.67 -22.44 3.20
N ALA A 224 -7.44 -22.57 2.66
CA ALA A 224 -6.19 -22.54 3.41
C ALA A 224 -5.44 -21.23 3.16
N ILE A 225 -4.94 -20.60 4.24
CA ILE A 225 -4.22 -19.32 4.19
C ILE A 225 -2.86 -19.51 4.84
N PHE A 226 -1.80 -19.41 4.06
CA PHE A 226 -0.41 -19.51 4.50
C PHE A 226 0.12 -18.11 4.83
N GLY A 227 0.32 -17.84 6.12
CA GLY A 227 0.73 -16.53 6.64
C GLY A 227 -0.45 -15.68 7.08
N LEU A 228 -0.49 -15.34 8.37
CA LEU A 228 -1.54 -14.52 9.01
C LEU A 228 -1.00 -13.10 9.30
N GLY A 229 -0.41 -12.49 8.26
CA GLY A 229 -0.09 -11.06 8.20
C GLY A 229 -1.25 -10.26 7.61
N THR A 230 -1.02 -8.99 7.25
CA THR A 230 -2.05 -8.08 6.71
C THR A 230 -2.80 -8.68 5.53
N VAL A 231 -2.08 -9.24 4.54
CA VAL A 231 -2.69 -9.85 3.35
C VAL A 231 -3.49 -11.09 3.73
N GLY A 232 -2.92 -11.99 4.54
CA GLY A 232 -3.62 -13.21 4.97
C GLY A 232 -4.86 -12.95 5.80
N LEU A 233 -4.85 -11.94 6.68
CA LEU A 233 -6.03 -11.51 7.43
C LEU A 233 -7.11 -10.93 6.51
N ALA A 234 -6.72 -10.16 5.48
CA ALA A 234 -7.64 -9.66 4.47
C ALA A 234 -8.23 -10.79 3.60
N VAL A 235 -7.42 -11.82 3.28
CA VAL A 235 -7.92 -13.05 2.63
C VAL A 235 -8.94 -13.75 3.52
N ALA A 236 -8.69 -13.89 4.82
CA ALA A 236 -9.62 -14.51 5.77
C ALA A 236 -10.95 -13.77 5.83
N GLU A 237 -10.93 -12.45 5.96
CA GLU A 237 -12.15 -11.62 5.94
C GLU A 237 -12.89 -11.72 4.61
N GLY A 238 -12.15 -11.71 3.49
CA GLY A 238 -12.69 -11.89 2.14
C GLY A 238 -13.36 -13.26 1.96
N ALA A 239 -12.73 -14.34 2.44
CA ALA A 239 -13.25 -15.71 2.37
C ALA A 239 -14.51 -15.87 3.25
N LYS A 240 -14.49 -15.30 4.46
CA LYS A 240 -15.67 -15.23 5.34
C LYS A 240 -16.83 -14.50 4.65
N ALA A 241 -16.58 -13.34 4.05
CA ALA A 241 -17.60 -12.58 3.34
C ALA A 241 -18.13 -13.31 2.09
N ALA A 242 -17.27 -14.10 1.41
CA ALA A 242 -17.69 -14.99 0.32
C ALA A 242 -18.52 -16.19 0.80
N GLY A 243 -18.55 -16.46 2.11
CA GLY A 243 -19.32 -17.55 2.70
C GLY A 243 -18.58 -18.89 2.72
N ALA A 244 -17.25 -18.90 2.76
CA ALA A 244 -16.46 -20.11 2.98
C ALA A 244 -16.87 -20.76 4.30
N SER A 245 -16.98 -22.10 4.30
CA SER A 245 -17.43 -22.87 5.47
C SER A 245 -16.30 -23.18 6.44
N ARG A 246 -15.08 -23.33 5.93
CA ARG A 246 -13.87 -23.60 6.70
C ARG A 246 -12.77 -22.67 6.21
N ILE A 247 -12.09 -22.01 7.14
CA ILE A 247 -10.96 -21.12 6.84
C ILE A 247 -9.82 -21.54 7.76
N ILE A 248 -8.82 -22.21 7.19
CA ILE A 248 -7.68 -22.78 7.91
C ILE A 248 -6.52 -21.79 7.79
N GLY A 249 -6.11 -21.21 8.91
CA GLY A 249 -4.98 -20.29 9.00
C GLY A 249 -3.71 -21.02 9.41
N ILE A 250 -2.65 -20.89 8.61
CA ILE A 250 -1.35 -21.49 8.84
C ILE A 250 -0.33 -20.38 9.12
N ASP A 251 0.33 -20.42 10.27
CA ASP A 251 1.43 -19.50 10.61
C ASP A 251 2.40 -20.19 11.57
N ILE A 252 3.60 -19.65 11.70
CA ILE A 252 4.63 -20.11 12.63
C ILE A 252 4.58 -19.42 13.99
N ASP A 253 3.69 -18.43 14.18
CA ASP A 253 3.52 -17.65 15.40
C ASP A 253 2.09 -17.75 15.93
N ASN A 254 1.93 -18.58 16.97
CA ASN A 254 0.64 -18.80 17.63
C ASN A 254 -0.01 -17.51 18.18
N LYS A 255 0.77 -16.44 18.41
CA LYS A 255 0.24 -15.16 18.91
C LYS A 255 -0.71 -14.49 17.91
N LYS A 256 -0.60 -14.83 16.63
CA LYS A 256 -1.47 -14.28 15.58
C LYS A 256 -2.85 -14.95 15.54
N PHE A 257 -2.99 -16.15 16.10
CA PHE A 257 -4.18 -16.97 15.96
C PHE A 257 -5.42 -16.32 16.60
N GLU A 258 -5.28 -15.72 17.77
CA GLU A 258 -6.41 -15.04 18.42
C GLU A 258 -6.92 -13.85 17.61
N MET A 259 -6.00 -13.06 17.06
CA MET A 259 -6.36 -11.96 16.15
C MET A 259 -7.05 -12.51 14.89
N ALA A 260 -6.48 -13.53 14.25
CA ALA A 260 -6.99 -14.10 13.02
C ALA A 260 -8.39 -14.72 13.16
N ARG A 261 -8.74 -15.21 14.35
CA ARG A 261 -10.10 -15.64 14.69
C ARG A 261 -11.13 -14.53 14.48
N GLY A 262 -10.78 -13.30 14.87
CA GLY A 262 -11.64 -12.12 14.66
C GLY A 262 -11.91 -11.84 13.18
N PHE A 263 -10.97 -12.19 12.30
CA PHE A 263 -11.10 -12.05 10.85
C PHE A 263 -11.78 -13.24 10.16
N GLY A 264 -12.20 -14.25 10.92
CA GLY A 264 -13.00 -15.35 10.39
C GLY A 264 -12.25 -16.67 10.19
N VAL A 265 -10.98 -16.76 10.59
CA VAL A 265 -10.26 -18.04 10.58
C VAL A 265 -10.92 -18.99 11.59
N THR A 266 -11.28 -20.18 11.13
CA THR A 266 -12.00 -21.19 11.93
C THR A 266 -11.07 -22.22 12.55
N GLU A 267 -9.96 -22.53 11.91
CA GLU A 267 -9.00 -23.56 12.30
C GLU A 267 -7.58 -23.02 12.15
N PHE A 268 -6.66 -23.49 13.00
CA PHE A 268 -5.29 -23.01 13.03
C PHE A 268 -4.28 -24.15 13.02
N ILE A 269 -3.20 -23.98 12.26
CA ILE A 269 -2.09 -24.93 12.22
C ILE A 269 -0.79 -24.13 12.38
N ASN A 270 0.05 -24.53 13.34
CA ASN A 270 1.42 -24.03 13.44
C ASN A 270 2.36 -24.95 12.68
N SER A 271 2.83 -24.52 11.52
CA SER A 271 3.67 -25.38 10.68
C SER A 271 5.02 -25.74 11.29
N LYS A 272 5.47 -25.08 12.37
CA LYS A 272 6.68 -25.45 13.12
C LYS A 272 6.44 -26.56 14.14
N GLU A 273 5.20 -26.81 14.53
CA GLU A 273 4.83 -27.82 15.52
C GLU A 273 4.43 -29.14 14.86
N GLU A 274 4.33 -29.17 13.52
CA GLU A 274 3.97 -30.34 12.75
C GLU A 274 5.22 -31.17 12.40
N GLU A 275 5.13 -32.49 12.56
CA GLU A 275 6.19 -33.43 12.15
C GLU A 275 6.13 -33.79 10.66
N LYS A 276 4.94 -33.65 10.06
CA LYS A 276 4.69 -33.93 8.65
C LYS A 276 4.79 -32.65 7.80
N PRO A 277 5.03 -32.77 6.49
CA PRO A 277 4.85 -31.66 5.56
C PRO A 277 3.46 -31.06 5.68
N ILE A 278 3.37 -29.73 5.71
CA ILE A 278 2.11 -29.02 5.98
C ILE A 278 0.98 -29.37 4.99
N GLN A 279 1.31 -29.66 3.74
CA GLN A 279 0.33 -30.09 2.75
C GLN A 279 -0.31 -31.45 3.09
N GLU A 280 0.44 -32.36 3.70
CA GLU A 280 -0.09 -33.65 4.16
C GLU A 280 -1.02 -33.48 5.36
N VAL A 281 -0.65 -32.62 6.30
CA VAL A 281 -1.50 -32.25 7.44
C VAL A 281 -2.83 -31.67 6.97
N ILE A 282 -2.80 -30.76 5.98
CA ILE A 282 -4.01 -30.15 5.43
C ILE A 282 -4.88 -31.19 4.72
N VAL A 283 -4.29 -32.06 3.89
CA VAL A 283 -5.00 -33.10 3.17
C VAL A 283 -5.68 -34.06 4.13
N GLU A 284 -5.00 -34.49 5.21
CA GLU A 284 -5.56 -35.36 6.25
C GLU A 284 -6.70 -34.66 7.02
N ALA A 285 -6.53 -33.37 7.37
CA ALA A 285 -7.54 -32.61 8.11
C ALA A 285 -8.80 -32.27 7.31
N THR A 286 -8.71 -32.35 5.97
CA THR A 286 -9.78 -31.95 5.04
C THR A 286 -10.34 -33.08 4.19
N ASP A 287 -9.90 -34.34 4.45
CA ASP A 287 -10.32 -35.52 3.68
C ASP A 287 -10.13 -35.35 2.16
N GLY A 288 -8.93 -34.87 1.77
CA GLY A 288 -8.55 -34.78 0.34
C GLY A 288 -8.02 -33.42 -0.13
N GLY A 289 -8.01 -32.41 0.71
CA GLY A 289 -7.47 -31.09 0.42
C GLY A 289 -8.49 -29.96 0.56
N VAL A 290 -8.08 -28.76 0.19
CA VAL A 290 -8.90 -27.54 0.24
C VAL A 290 -9.33 -27.13 -1.18
N ASP A 291 -10.42 -26.37 -1.27
CA ASP A 291 -10.88 -25.84 -2.57
C ASP A 291 -9.99 -24.70 -3.06
N TYR A 292 -9.48 -23.90 -2.14
CA TYR A 292 -8.61 -22.76 -2.44
C TYR A 292 -7.47 -22.64 -1.44
N SER A 293 -6.28 -22.30 -1.92
CA SER A 293 -5.12 -21.97 -1.08
C SER A 293 -4.54 -20.62 -1.44
N PHE A 294 -4.14 -19.85 -0.43
CA PHE A 294 -3.54 -18.53 -0.58
C PHE A 294 -2.17 -18.49 0.11
N GLU A 295 -1.13 -18.24 -0.68
CA GLU A 295 0.22 -17.98 -0.17
C GLU A 295 0.34 -16.49 0.15
N CYS A 296 0.54 -16.14 1.43
CA CYS A 296 0.62 -14.76 1.93
C CYS A 296 1.88 -14.51 2.79
N ILE A 297 2.90 -15.36 2.66
CA ILE A 297 4.17 -15.26 3.39
C ILE A 297 5.20 -14.50 2.55
N GLY A 298 5.20 -14.74 1.22
CA GLY A 298 6.23 -14.26 0.30
C GLY A 298 7.54 -15.03 0.40
N ASN A 299 7.50 -16.26 0.93
CA ASN A 299 8.65 -17.15 1.02
C ASN A 299 8.23 -18.55 0.57
N VAL A 300 8.85 -19.02 -0.50
CA VAL A 300 8.55 -20.31 -1.14
C VAL A 300 9.66 -21.35 -0.94
N SER A 301 10.62 -21.08 -0.07
CA SER A 301 11.73 -21.98 0.29
C SER A 301 11.44 -22.74 1.57
#